data_03f6be064711980ac3cbd702d4660398
#
_entry.id   03f6be064711980ac3cbd702d4660398
#
_cell.length_a   1.000
_cell.length_b   1.000
_cell.length_c   1.000
_cell.angle_alpha   90.00
_cell.angle_beta   90.00
_cell.angle_gamma   90.00
#
_symmetry.space_group_name_H-M   'P 1'
#
loop_
_entity.id
_entity.type
_entity.pdbx_description
1 polymer ?
#
loop_
_entity_poly.entity_id
_entity_poly.type
_entity_poly.pdbx_seq_one_letter_code
_entity_poly.pdbx_strand_id
1 'polypeptide(L)'
;MRIEYIENGFLIKDGENCLVANIFDDKTKDEIKAIAERTLENCIAEKEKAQEKSLEECKEEKIVLSKLMLSEWLANNPMLYSDGNYYSVTEEKQSLLNSNLASYERATAAGIPYPLKWNSTGAECTEWEYADLTALSLSIAAYVAPKVSTQQAVEVQIRACETKEEVDGVVISYE
;
A
#
# COMPACT_ATOMS: atom_id res chain seq x y z
N MET A 1 17.39 16.59 -19.98
CA MET A 1 17.12 17.62 -21.03
C MET A 1 18.42 18.22 -21.53
N ARG A 2 18.47 18.73 -22.78
CA ARG A 2 19.63 19.38 -23.38
C ARG A 2 19.23 20.54 -24.28
N ILE A 3 20.16 21.53 -24.45
CA ILE A 3 20.03 22.59 -25.46
C ILE A 3 20.74 22.14 -26.73
N GLU A 4 20.11 22.34 -27.87
CA GLU A 4 20.70 22.21 -29.20
C GLU A 4 20.60 23.56 -29.90
N TYR A 5 21.74 24.20 -30.19
CA TYR A 5 21.79 25.51 -30.85
C TYR A 5 21.64 25.32 -32.37
N ILE A 6 20.84 26.15 -32.98
CA ILE A 6 20.66 26.28 -34.43
C ILE A 6 21.11 27.67 -34.91
N GLU A 7 21.08 27.94 -36.20
CA GLU A 7 21.68 29.14 -36.77
C GLU A 7 21.22 30.46 -36.10
N ASN A 8 19.92 30.63 -35.88
CA ASN A 8 19.32 31.81 -35.25
C ASN A 8 18.48 31.48 -34.03
N GLY A 9 18.79 30.39 -33.31
CA GLY A 9 17.95 30.01 -32.20
C GLY A 9 18.45 28.79 -31.45
N PHE A 10 17.51 28.13 -30.78
CA PHE A 10 17.80 26.91 -30.01
C PHE A 10 16.57 25.98 -29.93
N LEU A 11 16.88 24.72 -29.65
CA LEU A 11 15.88 23.70 -29.30
C LEU A 11 16.16 23.18 -27.88
N ILE A 12 15.12 22.99 -27.10
CA ILE A 12 15.20 22.24 -25.83
C ILE A 12 14.65 20.84 -26.10
N LYS A 13 15.47 19.81 -25.90
CA LYS A 13 15.13 18.42 -26.13
C LYS A 13 15.17 17.58 -24.87
N ASP A 14 14.25 16.61 -24.78
CA ASP A 14 14.25 15.54 -23.78
C ASP A 14 14.28 14.20 -24.54
N GLY A 15 15.43 13.56 -24.59
CA GLY A 15 15.70 12.46 -25.51
C GLY A 15 15.57 12.90 -26.98
N GLU A 16 14.68 12.24 -27.72
CA GLU A 16 14.34 12.57 -29.12
C GLU A 16 13.23 13.63 -29.26
N ASN A 17 12.50 13.95 -28.18
CA ASN A 17 11.41 14.89 -28.21
C ASN A 17 11.90 16.34 -28.11
N CYS A 18 11.41 17.19 -29.03
CA CYS A 18 11.61 18.63 -28.97
C CYS A 18 10.49 19.24 -28.11
N LEU A 19 10.86 19.87 -26.98
CA LEU A 19 9.92 20.54 -26.07
C LEU A 19 9.70 22.00 -26.45
N VAL A 20 10.76 22.69 -26.84
CA VAL A 20 10.74 24.11 -27.19
C VAL A 20 11.63 24.34 -28.41
N ALA A 21 11.17 25.14 -29.33
CA ALA A 21 11.94 25.62 -30.48
C ALA A 21 11.77 27.13 -30.60
N ASN A 22 12.86 27.88 -30.49
CA ASN A 22 12.86 29.33 -30.62
C ASN A 22 13.86 29.78 -31.69
N ILE A 23 13.39 30.69 -32.57
CA ILE A 23 14.18 31.32 -33.61
C ILE A 23 14.04 32.83 -33.46
N PHE A 24 15.14 33.56 -33.66
CA PHE A 24 15.22 35.00 -33.47
C PHE A 24 15.90 35.66 -34.69
N ASP A 25 15.32 36.77 -35.21
CA ASP A 25 15.84 37.46 -36.35
C ASP A 25 16.76 38.64 -35.94
N ASP A 26 16.67 39.09 -34.68
CA ASP A 26 17.26 40.37 -34.22
C ASP A 26 18.21 40.22 -32.99
N LYS A 27 18.51 38.99 -32.56
CA LYS A 27 19.30 38.73 -31.35
C LYS A 27 20.71 38.26 -31.63
N THR A 28 21.62 38.69 -30.80
CA THR A 28 23.00 38.21 -30.79
C THR A 28 23.11 36.79 -30.27
N LYS A 29 24.21 36.11 -30.59
CA LYS A 29 24.45 34.75 -30.10
C LYS A 29 24.50 34.66 -28.56
N ASP A 30 25.00 35.68 -27.89
CA ASP A 30 25.06 35.72 -26.42
C ASP A 30 23.67 35.89 -25.79
N GLU A 31 22.82 36.74 -26.40
CA GLU A 31 21.42 36.86 -25.97
C GLU A 31 20.64 35.59 -26.19
N ILE A 32 20.81 34.91 -27.34
CA ILE A 32 20.19 33.61 -27.63
C ILE A 32 20.63 32.57 -26.61
N LYS A 33 21.91 32.54 -26.24
CA LYS A 33 22.46 31.63 -25.23
C LYS A 33 21.83 31.86 -23.85
N ALA A 34 21.73 33.10 -23.39
CA ALA A 34 21.12 33.45 -22.12
C ALA A 34 19.63 33.05 -22.06
N ILE A 35 18.88 33.27 -23.17
CA ILE A 35 17.47 32.87 -23.27
C ILE A 35 17.36 31.35 -23.25
N ALA A 36 18.21 30.63 -23.96
CA ALA A 36 18.20 29.17 -24.02
C ALA A 36 18.44 28.54 -22.64
N GLU A 37 19.44 29.04 -21.90
CA GLU A 37 19.77 28.55 -20.55
C GLU A 37 18.60 28.77 -19.59
N ARG A 38 18.01 29.95 -19.57
CA ARG A 38 16.83 30.24 -18.75
C ARG A 38 15.60 29.39 -19.15
N THR A 39 15.40 29.16 -20.44
CA THR A 39 14.29 28.31 -20.91
C THR A 39 14.49 26.86 -20.52
N LEU A 40 15.74 26.34 -20.57
CA LEU A 40 16.06 25.01 -20.10
C LEU A 40 15.78 24.86 -18.58
N GLU A 41 16.20 25.84 -17.78
CA GLU A 41 15.92 25.85 -16.33
C GLU A 41 14.43 25.79 -16.04
N ASN A 42 13.62 26.59 -16.76
CA ASN A 42 12.17 26.54 -16.63
C ASN A 42 11.56 25.18 -17.02
N CYS A 43 12.02 24.59 -18.13
CA CYS A 43 11.55 23.25 -18.56
C CYS A 43 11.91 22.16 -17.55
N ILE A 44 13.10 22.27 -16.92
CA ILE A 44 13.51 21.33 -15.87
C ILE A 44 12.60 21.50 -14.64
N ALA A 45 12.39 22.74 -14.17
CA ALA A 45 11.53 23.03 -13.03
C ALA A 45 10.08 22.58 -13.24
N GLU A 46 9.53 22.78 -14.45
CA GLU A 46 8.20 22.30 -14.81
C GLU A 46 8.11 20.78 -14.81
N LYS A 47 9.13 20.09 -15.31
CA LYS A 47 9.19 18.62 -15.30
C LYS A 47 9.30 18.07 -13.89
N GLU A 48 10.12 18.66 -13.03
CA GLU A 48 10.24 18.29 -11.63
C GLU A 48 8.91 18.48 -10.90
N LYS A 49 8.25 19.62 -11.10
CA LYS A 49 6.93 19.90 -10.55
C LYS A 49 5.85 18.93 -11.06
N ALA A 50 5.90 18.51 -12.32
CA ALA A 50 4.98 17.53 -12.89
C ALA A 50 5.24 16.11 -12.38
N GLN A 51 6.45 15.80 -11.90
CA GLN A 51 6.81 14.53 -11.27
C GLN A 51 6.57 14.52 -9.76
N GLU A 52 6.29 15.66 -9.16
CA GLU A 52 5.99 15.75 -7.74
C GLU A 52 4.62 15.13 -7.46
N LYS A 53 4.60 14.10 -6.60
CA LYS A 53 3.36 13.45 -6.19
C LYS A 53 2.39 14.44 -5.57
N SER A 54 1.12 14.30 -5.88
CA SER A 54 0.06 15.06 -5.22
C SER A 54 -0.09 14.65 -3.74
N LEU A 55 -0.71 15.49 -2.94
CA LEU A 55 -1.02 15.15 -1.54
C LEU A 55 -1.88 13.88 -1.45
N GLU A 56 -2.85 13.72 -2.34
CA GLU A 56 -3.73 12.54 -2.36
C GLU A 56 -2.97 11.26 -2.72
N GLU A 57 -2.01 11.32 -3.66
CA GLU A 57 -1.15 10.18 -3.97
C GLU A 57 -0.29 9.78 -2.77
N CYS A 58 0.28 10.75 -2.05
CA CYS A 58 1.04 10.48 -0.82
C CYS A 58 0.17 9.81 0.26
N LYS A 59 -1.08 10.29 0.45
CA LYS A 59 -2.04 9.70 1.39
C LYS A 59 -2.36 8.25 1.03
N GLU A 60 -2.72 7.97 -0.23
CA GLU A 60 -3.06 6.62 -0.66
C GLU A 60 -1.87 5.66 -0.53
N GLU A 61 -0.67 6.08 -0.90
CA GLU A 61 0.54 5.28 -0.69
C GLU A 61 0.79 4.95 0.79
N LYS A 62 0.63 5.94 1.67
CA LYS A 62 0.81 5.75 3.11
C LYS A 62 -0.25 4.82 3.70
N ILE A 63 -1.49 4.89 3.21
CA ILE A 63 -2.58 3.98 3.59
C ILE A 63 -2.28 2.55 3.12
N VAL A 64 -1.83 2.38 1.88
CA VAL A 64 -1.41 1.07 1.35
C VAL A 64 -0.27 0.50 2.19
N LEU A 65 0.72 1.32 2.54
CA LEU A 65 1.81 0.92 3.43
C LEU A 65 1.30 0.46 4.80
N SER A 66 0.34 1.18 5.40
CA SER A 66 -0.22 0.79 6.69
C SER A 66 -0.93 -0.57 6.65
N LYS A 67 -1.66 -0.86 5.57
CA LYS A 67 -2.30 -2.16 5.34
C LYS A 67 -1.29 -3.29 5.13
N LEU A 68 -0.24 -3.01 4.36
CA LEU A 68 0.85 -3.96 4.15
C LEU A 68 1.55 -4.32 5.46
N MET A 69 1.89 -3.32 6.28
CA MET A 69 2.52 -3.53 7.59
C MET A 69 1.62 -4.31 8.55
N LEU A 70 0.27 -4.11 8.52
CA LEU A 70 -0.66 -4.95 9.26
C LEU A 70 -0.62 -6.40 8.77
N SER A 71 -0.66 -6.62 7.45
CA SER A 71 -0.59 -7.95 6.87
C SER A 71 0.71 -8.68 7.25
N GLU A 72 1.84 -7.98 7.22
CA GLU A 72 3.13 -8.52 7.67
C GLU A 72 3.13 -8.83 9.17
N TRP A 73 2.54 -7.96 9.99
CA TRP A 73 2.40 -8.22 11.42
C TRP A 73 1.58 -9.49 11.67
N LEU A 74 0.43 -9.63 11.02
CA LEU A 74 -0.44 -10.82 11.14
C LEU A 74 0.28 -12.11 10.70
N ALA A 75 1.11 -12.04 9.67
CA ALA A 75 1.88 -13.18 9.17
C ALA A 75 2.98 -13.62 10.16
N ASN A 76 3.59 -12.67 10.86
CA ASN A 76 4.73 -12.92 11.74
C ASN A 76 4.35 -13.14 13.22
N ASN A 77 3.08 -12.89 13.58
CA ASN A 77 2.60 -12.99 14.97
C ASN A 77 1.43 -13.95 15.10
N PRO A 78 1.66 -15.28 14.93
CA PRO A 78 0.62 -16.27 15.16
C PRO A 78 0.17 -16.23 16.62
N MET A 79 -1.12 -16.46 16.85
CA MET A 79 -1.70 -16.45 18.19
C MET A 79 -1.39 -17.77 18.94
N LEU A 80 -0.86 -17.67 20.15
CA LEU A 80 -0.79 -18.79 21.08
C LEU A 80 -2.19 -19.04 21.67
N TYR A 81 -2.73 -20.24 21.47
CA TYR A 81 -4.04 -20.62 22.00
C TYR A 81 -3.91 -21.41 23.32
N SER A 82 -5.03 -21.60 23.99
CA SER A 82 -5.09 -22.27 25.30
C SER A 82 -4.64 -23.74 25.30
N ASP A 83 -4.61 -24.39 24.15
CA ASP A 83 -4.08 -25.75 23.96
C ASP A 83 -2.54 -25.82 23.86
N GLY A 84 -1.85 -24.67 23.94
CA GLY A 84 -0.40 -24.56 23.85
C GLY A 84 0.14 -24.50 22.40
N ASN A 85 -0.73 -24.48 21.39
CA ASN A 85 -0.34 -24.42 19.99
C ASN A 85 -0.46 -23.00 19.43
N TYR A 86 0.32 -22.71 18.37
CA TYR A 86 0.24 -21.46 17.62
C TYR A 86 -0.70 -21.61 16.42
N TYR A 87 -1.54 -20.61 16.22
CA TYR A 87 -2.47 -20.54 15.09
C TYR A 87 -2.21 -19.29 14.25
N SER A 88 -2.12 -19.48 12.94
CA SER A 88 -1.98 -18.37 11.99
C SER A 88 -3.22 -17.47 12.03
N VAL A 89 -2.97 -16.16 12.07
CA VAL A 89 -4.00 -15.11 12.15
C VAL A 89 -4.04 -14.24 10.89
N THR A 90 -3.45 -14.71 9.77
CA THR A 90 -3.54 -14.01 8.48
C THR A 90 -4.99 -13.91 8.03
N GLU A 91 -5.32 -12.87 7.26
CA GLU A 91 -6.67 -12.67 6.71
C GLU A 91 -7.16 -13.88 5.92
N GLU A 92 -6.26 -14.52 5.15
CA GLU A 92 -6.57 -15.75 4.42
C GLU A 92 -7.01 -16.88 5.36
N LYS A 93 -6.24 -17.13 6.43
CA LYS A 93 -6.54 -18.20 7.39
C LYS A 93 -7.82 -17.92 8.18
N GLN A 94 -8.07 -16.67 8.55
CA GLN A 94 -9.34 -16.27 9.17
C GLN A 94 -10.52 -16.51 8.24
N SER A 95 -10.40 -16.14 6.96
CA SER A 95 -11.43 -16.36 5.94
C SER A 95 -11.71 -17.84 5.72
N LEU A 96 -10.66 -18.68 5.62
CA LEU A 96 -10.78 -20.13 5.48
C LEU A 96 -11.45 -20.78 6.70
N LEU A 97 -11.07 -20.36 7.92
CA LEU A 97 -11.67 -20.85 9.16
C LEU A 97 -13.16 -20.55 9.23
N ASN A 98 -13.55 -19.31 8.96
CA ASN A 98 -14.95 -18.90 8.94
C ASN A 98 -15.77 -19.62 7.84
N SER A 99 -15.18 -19.81 6.65
CA SER A 99 -15.79 -20.55 5.56
C SER A 99 -15.99 -22.01 5.91
N ASN A 100 -15.05 -22.63 6.63
CA ASN A 100 -15.11 -24.01 7.09
C ASN A 100 -16.25 -24.20 8.11
N LEU A 101 -16.33 -23.31 9.12
CA LEU A 101 -17.42 -23.29 10.10
C LEU A 101 -18.79 -23.11 9.43
N ALA A 102 -18.93 -22.15 8.53
CA ALA A 102 -20.18 -21.91 7.80
C ALA A 102 -20.55 -23.08 6.86
N SER A 103 -19.58 -23.82 6.33
CA SER A 103 -19.83 -25.03 5.53
C SER A 103 -20.31 -26.18 6.39
N TYR A 104 -19.74 -26.35 7.58
CA TYR A 104 -20.20 -27.33 8.56
C TYR A 104 -21.64 -27.06 8.98
N GLU A 105 -22.01 -25.83 9.30
CA GLU A 105 -23.38 -25.45 9.68
C GLU A 105 -24.39 -25.80 8.56
N ARG A 106 -24.04 -25.43 7.31
CA ARG A 106 -24.90 -25.73 6.15
C ARG A 106 -25.06 -27.21 5.91
N ALA A 107 -23.99 -27.99 6.00
CA ALA A 107 -24.00 -29.42 5.85
C ALA A 107 -24.85 -30.11 6.94
N THR A 108 -24.68 -29.67 8.20
CA THR A 108 -25.46 -30.14 9.35
C THR A 108 -26.96 -29.88 9.14
N ALA A 109 -27.33 -28.67 8.72
CA ALA A 109 -28.72 -28.31 8.43
C ALA A 109 -29.31 -29.13 7.26
N ALA A 110 -28.49 -29.57 6.32
CA ALA A 110 -28.90 -30.40 5.19
C ALA A 110 -28.83 -31.90 5.49
N GLY A 111 -28.39 -32.33 6.68
CA GLY A 111 -28.20 -33.73 7.04
C GLY A 111 -27.06 -34.43 6.28
N ILE A 112 -26.07 -33.64 5.80
CA ILE A 112 -24.90 -34.12 5.05
C ILE A 112 -23.71 -34.25 5.99
N PRO A 113 -23.01 -35.41 6.04
CA PRO A 113 -21.78 -35.54 6.80
C PRO A 113 -20.70 -34.55 6.28
N TYR A 114 -20.07 -33.78 7.19
CA TYR A 114 -19.00 -32.85 6.86
C TYR A 114 -17.90 -32.97 7.92
N PRO A 115 -16.67 -33.44 7.56
CA PRO A 115 -15.57 -33.54 8.50
C PRO A 115 -15.03 -32.15 8.77
N LEU A 116 -15.22 -31.64 9.99
CA LEU A 116 -14.67 -30.36 10.42
C LEU A 116 -13.20 -30.54 10.80
N LYS A 117 -12.29 -30.04 9.95
CA LYS A 117 -10.84 -30.21 10.15
C LYS A 117 -10.13 -28.89 10.18
N TRP A 118 -9.15 -28.76 11.08
CA TRP A 118 -8.28 -27.58 11.16
C TRP A 118 -6.88 -27.96 11.66
N ASN A 119 -5.92 -27.05 11.50
CA ASN A 119 -4.53 -27.26 11.93
C ASN A 119 -3.96 -26.05 12.66
N SER A 120 -3.10 -26.31 13.63
CA SER A 120 -2.15 -25.32 14.14
C SER A 120 -1.03 -25.07 13.13
N THR A 121 -0.27 -23.99 13.33
CA THR A 121 0.82 -23.59 12.43
C THR A 121 1.87 -24.71 12.31
N GLY A 122 2.11 -25.16 11.08
CA GLY A 122 3.11 -26.20 10.80
C GLY A 122 2.69 -27.64 11.11
N ALA A 123 1.43 -27.88 11.49
CA ALA A 123 0.90 -29.21 11.76
C ALA A 123 -0.10 -29.68 10.67
N GLU A 124 -0.40 -30.97 10.67
CA GLU A 124 -1.45 -31.54 9.82
C GLU A 124 -2.84 -31.17 10.34
N CYS A 125 -3.84 -31.19 9.44
CA CYS A 125 -5.23 -30.98 9.82
C CYS A 125 -5.76 -32.16 10.64
N THR A 126 -6.33 -31.87 11.80
CA THR A 126 -7.02 -32.82 12.69
C THR A 126 -8.50 -32.53 12.74
N GLU A 127 -9.33 -33.50 13.16
CA GLU A 127 -10.74 -33.30 13.38
C GLU A 127 -10.99 -32.45 14.63
N TRP A 128 -12.00 -31.58 14.53
CA TRP A 128 -12.38 -30.65 15.59
C TRP A 128 -13.86 -30.76 15.89
N GLU A 129 -14.20 -30.59 17.15
CA GLU A 129 -15.57 -30.32 17.54
C GLU A 129 -15.98 -28.89 17.13
N TYR A 130 -17.21 -28.71 16.69
CA TYR A 130 -17.71 -27.42 16.22
C TYR A 130 -17.58 -26.31 17.28
N ALA A 131 -17.90 -26.61 18.54
CA ALA A 131 -17.80 -25.66 19.63
C ALA A 131 -16.35 -25.20 19.86
N ASP A 132 -15.38 -26.10 19.80
CA ASP A 132 -13.97 -25.79 20.03
C ASP A 132 -13.39 -24.97 18.88
N LEU A 133 -13.70 -25.32 17.64
CA LEU A 133 -13.24 -24.55 16.48
C LEU A 133 -13.88 -23.17 16.42
N THR A 134 -15.13 -23.03 16.86
CA THR A 134 -15.82 -21.74 17.01
C THR A 134 -15.12 -20.89 18.09
N ALA A 135 -14.77 -21.49 19.23
CA ALA A 135 -14.03 -20.80 20.29
C ALA A 135 -12.65 -20.30 19.82
N LEU A 136 -11.93 -21.13 19.04
CA LEU A 136 -10.69 -20.72 18.40
C LEU A 136 -10.89 -19.52 17.46
N SER A 137 -11.93 -19.56 16.60
CA SER A 137 -12.24 -18.47 15.66
C SER A 137 -12.52 -17.17 16.40
N LEU A 138 -13.31 -17.20 17.48
CA LEU A 138 -13.58 -16.01 18.31
C LEU A 138 -12.32 -15.48 19.00
N SER A 139 -11.45 -16.38 19.46
CA SER A 139 -10.19 -16.00 20.10
C SER A 139 -9.23 -15.32 19.09
N ILE A 140 -9.14 -15.83 17.86
CA ILE A 140 -8.39 -15.20 16.78
C ILE A 140 -8.96 -13.82 16.47
N ALA A 141 -10.28 -13.70 16.33
CA ALA A 141 -10.94 -12.41 16.09
C ALA A 141 -10.63 -11.39 17.20
N ALA A 142 -10.70 -11.79 18.46
CA ALA A 142 -10.36 -10.94 19.60
C ALA A 142 -8.87 -10.52 19.62
N TYR A 143 -7.97 -11.41 19.23
CA TYR A 143 -6.52 -11.13 19.13
C TYR A 143 -6.20 -10.11 18.02
N VAL A 144 -6.87 -10.21 16.88
CA VAL A 144 -6.62 -9.37 15.70
C VAL A 144 -7.34 -8.01 15.79
N ALA A 145 -8.53 -7.94 16.41
CA ALA A 145 -9.37 -6.74 16.42
C ALA A 145 -8.64 -5.45 16.87
N PRO A 146 -7.78 -5.43 17.89
CA PRO A 146 -7.06 -4.22 18.29
C PRO A 146 -6.13 -3.71 17.18
N LYS A 147 -5.47 -4.60 16.43
CA LYS A 147 -4.53 -4.25 15.37
C LYS A 147 -5.27 -3.68 14.15
N VAL A 148 -6.41 -4.26 13.79
CA VAL A 148 -7.31 -3.72 12.75
C VAL A 148 -7.83 -2.34 13.16
N SER A 149 -8.24 -2.15 14.42
CA SER A 149 -8.68 -0.85 14.92
C SER A 149 -7.56 0.20 14.86
N THR A 150 -6.32 -0.18 15.16
CA THR A 150 -5.15 0.69 15.02
C THR A 150 -4.93 1.10 13.56
N GLN A 151 -5.02 0.16 12.61
CA GLN A 151 -4.88 0.46 11.19
C GLN A 151 -5.96 1.44 10.71
N GLN A 152 -7.21 1.24 11.12
CA GLN A 152 -8.31 2.14 10.79
C GLN A 152 -8.09 3.56 11.37
N ALA A 153 -7.59 3.66 12.60
CA ALA A 153 -7.25 4.95 13.21
C ALA A 153 -6.11 5.66 12.44
N VAL A 154 -5.08 4.92 12.06
CA VAL A 154 -3.99 5.44 11.22
C VAL A 154 -4.52 5.92 9.86
N GLU A 155 -5.40 5.18 9.22
CA GLU A 155 -6.03 5.61 7.96
C GLU A 155 -6.81 6.92 8.11
N VAL A 156 -7.61 7.05 9.18
CA VAL A 156 -8.34 8.29 9.50
C VAL A 156 -7.36 9.46 9.68
N GLN A 157 -6.27 9.25 10.43
CA GLN A 157 -5.25 10.26 10.65
C GLN A 157 -4.59 10.71 9.33
N ILE A 158 -4.20 9.77 8.47
CA ILE A 158 -3.59 10.08 7.16
C ILE A 158 -4.56 10.89 6.30
N ARG A 159 -5.84 10.51 6.25
CA ARG A 159 -6.86 11.22 5.46
C ARG A 159 -7.09 12.65 5.95
N ALA A 160 -6.89 12.91 7.24
CA ALA A 160 -7.03 14.24 7.84
C ALA A 160 -5.83 15.16 7.62
N CYS A 161 -4.66 14.66 7.17
CA CYS A 161 -3.49 15.48 6.89
C CYS A 161 -3.77 16.50 5.78
N GLU A 162 -3.26 17.71 5.93
CA GLU A 162 -3.40 18.79 4.96
C GLU A 162 -2.12 19.04 4.14
N THR A 163 -0.97 18.48 4.58
CA THR A 163 0.34 18.61 3.93
C THR A 163 1.01 17.25 3.75
N LYS A 164 1.98 17.18 2.83
CA LYS A 164 2.78 15.96 2.59
C LYS A 164 3.67 15.64 3.80
N GLU A 165 4.21 16.67 4.45
CA GLU A 165 5.04 16.56 5.65
C GLU A 165 4.25 15.95 6.81
N GLU A 166 2.96 16.30 6.96
CA GLU A 166 2.08 15.67 7.93
C GLU A 166 1.83 14.20 7.61
N VAL A 167 1.60 13.85 6.35
CA VAL A 167 1.44 12.46 5.90
C VAL A 167 2.69 11.64 6.21
N ASP A 168 3.87 12.17 5.89
CA ASP A 168 5.15 11.52 6.17
C ASP A 168 5.38 11.32 7.67
N GLY A 169 4.96 12.29 8.48
CA GLY A 169 5.05 12.26 9.95
C GLY A 169 4.14 11.24 10.63
N VAL A 170 3.14 10.67 9.96
CA VAL A 170 2.26 9.65 10.56
C VAL A 170 3.05 8.38 10.85
N VAL A 171 3.12 8.01 12.12
CA VAL A 171 3.78 6.78 12.59
C VAL A 171 2.82 5.59 12.47
N ILE A 172 3.30 4.52 11.86
CA ILE A 172 2.57 3.25 11.72
C ILE A 172 3.27 2.21 12.61
N SER A 173 2.57 1.71 13.64
CA SER A 173 3.08 0.65 14.52
C SER A 173 1.95 -0.26 14.96
N TYR A 174 2.22 -1.58 15.00
CA TYR A 174 1.31 -2.63 15.43
C TYR A 174 1.85 -3.44 16.62
N GLU A 175 2.75 -2.84 17.40
CA GLU A 175 3.31 -3.44 18.63
C GLU A 175 2.27 -3.68 19.71
#